data_78cd57218cdcb93f606e0de24c030bf3
#
_entry.id   78cd57218cdcb93f606e0de24c030bf3
#
_cell.length_a   1.000
_cell.length_b   1.000
_cell.length_c   1.000
_cell.angle_alpha   90.00
_cell.angle_beta   90.00
_cell.angle_gamma   90.00
#
_symmetry.space_group_name_H-M   'P 1'
#
loop_
_entity.id
_entity.type
_entity.pdbx_description
1 polymer ?
#
loop_
_entity_poly.entity_id
_entity_poly.type
_entity_poly.pdbx_seq_one_letter_code
_entity_poly.pdbx_strand_id
1 'polypeptide(L)'
;VDWQEPTADSKVRPMPADFSSDAWLKRLAEDKGPAKDDENEGDVAAVLASAKTRIDATYHNQYLNHGQLEPPSALARFNPDGSLEVWLPNQAPDMFRADIAKRTGLDPSRITLHSPLLGGFFGRHFLYDAASPYPQAIELSKAVGRPVKLIWSREEEFLRDVLRPVAAVNFRAALDNDGWPLAIEAISATEGPTEALAGKQGEKLDPTALEGLSGKSYAIPNKRIAQIYVKG
;
A
#
# COMPACT_ATOMS: atom_id res chain seq x y z
N VAL A 1 6.95 -6.28 -29.25
CA VAL A 1 6.49 -6.92 -27.99
C VAL A 1 5.15 -7.54 -28.31
N ASP A 2 5.05 -8.84 -28.15
CA ASP A 2 3.77 -9.54 -28.27
C ASP A 2 3.10 -9.56 -26.91
N TRP A 3 1.95 -8.91 -26.80
CA TRP A 3 1.13 -8.92 -25.60
C TRP A 3 0.28 -10.18 -25.58
N GLN A 4 0.27 -10.86 -24.46
CA GLN A 4 -0.55 -12.06 -24.27
C GLN A 4 -1.53 -11.81 -23.13
N GLU A 5 -2.76 -12.27 -23.32
CA GLU A 5 -3.76 -12.27 -22.26
C GLU A 5 -3.30 -13.13 -21.08
N PRO A 6 -3.62 -12.73 -19.84
CA PRO A 6 -3.31 -13.54 -18.66
C PRO A 6 -3.96 -14.93 -18.76
N THR A 7 -3.18 -15.96 -18.46
CA THR A 7 -3.68 -17.34 -18.36
C THR A 7 -4.07 -17.68 -16.93
N ALA A 8 -4.72 -18.84 -16.73
CA ALA A 8 -5.09 -19.31 -15.39
C ALA A 8 -3.89 -19.45 -14.41
N ASP A 9 -2.70 -19.70 -14.96
CA ASP A 9 -1.44 -19.82 -14.21
C ASP A 9 -0.71 -18.49 -14.05
N SER A 10 -1.24 -17.43 -14.63
CA SER A 10 -0.67 -16.09 -14.51
C SER A 10 -0.78 -15.57 -13.07
N LYS A 11 0.27 -14.88 -12.61
CA LYS A 11 0.22 -14.16 -11.33
C LYS A 11 -0.73 -12.95 -11.38
N VAL A 12 -0.97 -12.44 -12.59
CA VAL A 12 -1.92 -11.35 -12.84
C VAL A 12 -3.27 -11.98 -13.16
N ARG A 13 -4.27 -11.64 -12.36
CA ARG A 13 -5.65 -12.04 -12.63
C ARG A 13 -6.39 -10.86 -13.28
N PRO A 14 -7.11 -11.11 -14.37
CA PRO A 14 -7.97 -10.08 -14.93
C PRO A 14 -9.08 -9.75 -13.92
N MET A 15 -9.49 -8.48 -13.90
CA MET A 15 -10.69 -8.11 -13.15
C MET A 15 -11.91 -8.85 -13.72
N PRO A 16 -12.86 -9.30 -12.87
CA PRO A 16 -14.12 -9.83 -13.37
C PRO A 16 -14.78 -8.86 -14.35
N ALA A 17 -15.37 -9.40 -15.41
CA ALA A 17 -15.97 -8.57 -16.48
C ALA A 17 -17.11 -7.67 -15.96
N ASP A 18 -17.74 -8.06 -14.87
CA ASP A 18 -18.83 -7.34 -14.18
C ASP A 18 -18.35 -6.54 -12.97
N PHE A 19 -17.03 -6.38 -12.79
CA PHE A 19 -16.49 -5.63 -11.67
C PHE A 19 -16.93 -4.16 -11.71
N SER A 20 -17.46 -3.69 -10.60
CA SER A 20 -17.82 -2.29 -10.39
C SER A 20 -17.16 -1.80 -9.09
N SER A 21 -16.29 -0.80 -9.20
CA SER A 21 -15.65 -0.17 -8.06
C SER A 21 -16.66 0.48 -7.11
N ASP A 22 -17.74 1.03 -7.63
CA ASP A 22 -18.80 1.64 -6.83
C ASP A 22 -19.59 0.59 -6.04
N ALA A 23 -19.93 -0.52 -6.68
CA ALA A 23 -20.59 -1.64 -6.00
C ALA A 23 -19.70 -2.25 -4.93
N TRP A 24 -18.40 -2.37 -5.21
CA TRP A 24 -17.41 -2.85 -4.26
C TRP A 24 -17.28 -1.92 -3.06
N LEU A 25 -17.15 -0.63 -3.30
CA LEU A 25 -17.07 0.38 -2.26
C LEU A 25 -18.32 0.42 -1.37
N LYS A 26 -19.50 0.31 -1.98
CA LYS A 26 -20.77 0.20 -1.24
C LYS A 26 -20.78 -1.04 -0.35
N ARG A 27 -20.33 -2.20 -0.87
CA ARG A 27 -20.22 -3.43 -0.09
C ARG A 27 -19.31 -3.25 1.12
N LEU A 28 -18.12 -2.61 0.94
CA LEU A 28 -17.21 -2.33 2.05
C LEU A 28 -17.82 -1.43 3.12
N ALA A 29 -18.52 -0.38 2.70
CA ALA A 29 -19.18 0.56 3.61
C ALA A 29 -20.32 -0.08 4.41
N GLU A 30 -21.00 -1.06 3.83
CA GLU A 30 -22.13 -1.78 4.45
C GLU A 30 -21.70 -3.07 5.14
N ASP A 31 -20.43 -3.48 5.07
CA ASP A 31 -19.95 -4.73 5.63
C ASP A 31 -20.15 -4.78 7.15
N LYS A 32 -20.81 -5.84 7.60
CA LYS A 32 -21.07 -6.16 9.02
C LYS A 32 -20.40 -7.47 9.44
N GLY A 33 -19.43 -7.92 8.66
CA GLY A 33 -18.66 -9.12 8.97
C GLY A 33 -17.93 -9.04 10.31
N PRO A 34 -17.35 -10.14 10.76
CA PRO A 34 -16.62 -10.17 12.01
C PRO A 34 -15.41 -9.21 11.93
N ALA A 35 -15.39 -8.23 12.82
CA ALA A 35 -14.28 -7.31 12.97
C ALA A 35 -13.27 -7.86 13.99
N LYS A 36 -11.98 -7.70 13.69
CA LYS A 36 -10.87 -7.99 14.61
C LYS A 36 -10.37 -6.70 15.22
N ASP A 37 -10.36 -6.65 16.54
CA ASP A 37 -9.91 -5.49 17.29
C ASP A 37 -8.38 -5.40 17.28
N ASP A 38 -7.87 -4.21 16.99
CA ASP A 38 -6.48 -3.80 17.20
C ASP A 38 -6.36 -3.03 18.51
N GLU A 39 -7.31 -2.13 18.79
CA GLU A 39 -7.46 -1.45 20.07
C GLU A 39 -8.86 -1.71 20.62
N ASN A 40 -8.93 -1.99 21.92
CA ASN A 40 -10.20 -2.15 22.63
C ASN A 40 -10.01 -1.74 24.09
N GLU A 41 -10.34 -0.50 24.41
CA GLU A 41 -10.19 0.12 25.71
C GLU A 41 -11.54 0.62 26.24
N GLY A 42 -11.82 0.40 27.53
CA GLY A 42 -13.06 0.83 28.17
C GLY A 42 -14.30 0.06 27.71
N ASP A 43 -15.46 0.69 27.77
CA ASP A 43 -16.75 0.11 27.30
C ASP A 43 -17.40 1.04 26.27
N VAL A 44 -16.90 0.95 25.04
CA VAL A 44 -17.40 1.76 23.92
C VAL A 44 -18.89 1.53 23.67
N ALA A 45 -19.35 0.27 23.78
CA ALA A 45 -20.73 -0.07 23.49
C ALA A 45 -21.71 0.58 24.48
N ALA A 46 -21.42 0.48 25.78
CA ALA A 46 -22.24 1.10 26.83
C ALA A 46 -22.25 2.61 26.72
N VAL A 47 -21.09 3.23 26.46
CA VAL A 47 -20.97 4.69 26.32
C VAL A 47 -21.74 5.17 25.10
N LEU A 48 -21.61 4.53 23.93
CA LEU A 48 -22.39 4.85 22.75
C LEU A 48 -23.89 4.68 22.97
N ALA A 49 -24.33 3.66 23.70
CA ALA A 49 -25.74 3.43 23.96
C ALA A 49 -26.38 4.51 24.84
N SER A 50 -25.62 5.03 25.84
CA SER A 50 -26.12 6.00 26.82
C SER A 50 -25.89 7.47 26.44
N ALA A 51 -25.05 7.76 25.44
CA ALA A 51 -24.70 9.12 25.07
C ALA A 51 -25.88 9.91 24.50
N LYS A 52 -26.00 11.16 24.93
CA LYS A 52 -26.98 12.11 24.40
C LYS A 52 -26.60 12.60 23.00
N THR A 53 -25.30 12.85 22.80
CA THR A 53 -24.77 13.32 21.52
C THR A 53 -23.91 12.23 20.92
N ARG A 54 -24.31 11.81 19.73
CA ARG A 54 -23.59 10.79 18.93
C ARG A 54 -23.31 11.31 17.53
N ILE A 55 -22.20 10.86 16.98
CA ILE A 55 -21.81 11.09 15.60
C ILE A 55 -21.61 9.73 14.96
N ASP A 56 -22.26 9.49 13.82
CA ASP A 56 -22.04 8.34 12.98
C ASP A 56 -21.63 8.87 11.60
N ALA A 57 -20.50 8.42 11.09
CA ALA A 57 -19.97 8.84 9.80
C ALA A 57 -19.21 7.71 9.10
N THR A 58 -19.42 7.59 7.80
CA THR A 58 -18.66 6.67 6.96
C THR A 58 -17.80 7.47 6.01
N TYR A 59 -16.49 7.20 6.05
CA TYR A 59 -15.53 7.76 5.12
C TYR A 59 -15.02 6.65 4.20
N HIS A 60 -14.79 6.99 2.95
CA HIS A 60 -14.30 6.03 1.97
C HIS A 60 -13.35 6.68 0.97
N ASN A 61 -12.52 5.85 0.37
CA ASN A 61 -11.71 6.22 -0.79
C ASN A 61 -11.78 5.12 -1.84
N GLN A 62 -11.71 5.52 -3.09
CA GLN A 62 -11.67 4.63 -4.24
C GLN A 62 -10.24 4.12 -4.48
N TYR A 63 -10.08 3.19 -5.42
CA TYR A 63 -8.78 2.90 -5.99
C TYR A 63 -8.20 4.14 -6.65
N LEU A 64 -6.99 4.52 -6.28
CA LEU A 64 -6.34 5.72 -6.79
C LEU A 64 -4.92 5.41 -7.23
N ASN A 65 -4.54 5.95 -8.37
CA ASN A 65 -3.14 6.05 -8.74
C ASN A 65 -2.43 7.05 -7.81
N HIS A 66 -1.15 6.80 -7.53
CA HIS A 66 -0.37 7.71 -6.71
C HIS A 66 -0.10 9.05 -7.41
N GLY A 67 -0.01 9.04 -8.74
CA GLY A 67 0.20 10.25 -9.53
C GLY A 67 1.47 10.98 -9.11
N GLN A 68 2.59 10.27 -9.06
CA GLN A 68 3.88 10.77 -8.61
C GLN A 68 4.27 12.06 -9.35
N LEU A 69 4.86 13.02 -8.66
CA LEU A 69 5.34 14.26 -9.31
C LEU A 69 6.58 14.00 -10.17
N GLU A 70 7.55 13.27 -9.61
CA GLU A 70 8.72 12.82 -10.35
C GLU A 70 8.42 11.51 -11.08
N PRO A 71 8.57 11.45 -12.43
CA PRO A 71 8.44 10.19 -13.15
C PRO A 71 9.44 9.16 -12.64
N PRO A 72 9.03 7.89 -12.42
CA PRO A 72 9.92 6.84 -11.97
C PRO A 72 11.13 6.68 -12.88
N SER A 73 12.30 6.68 -12.29
CA SER A 73 13.56 6.55 -13.02
C SER A 73 14.55 5.67 -12.27
N ALA A 74 15.42 5.03 -13.01
CA ALA A 74 16.57 4.32 -12.47
C ALA A 74 17.76 4.42 -13.43
N LEU A 75 18.98 4.47 -12.89
CA LEU A 75 20.20 4.33 -13.64
C LEU A 75 20.95 3.09 -13.12
N ALA A 76 21.43 2.25 -14.00
CA ALA A 76 22.24 1.10 -13.65
C ALA A 76 23.57 1.12 -14.42
N ARG A 77 24.64 0.65 -13.77
CA ARG A 77 25.98 0.51 -14.33
C ARG A 77 26.66 -0.72 -13.78
N PHE A 78 27.06 -1.63 -14.66
CA PHE A 78 28.02 -2.67 -14.31
C PHE A 78 29.44 -2.14 -14.46
N ASN A 79 30.27 -2.34 -13.44
CA ASN A 79 31.68 -1.97 -13.44
C ASN A 79 32.53 -3.09 -14.07
N PRO A 80 33.77 -2.80 -14.53
CA PRO A 80 34.65 -3.84 -15.10
C PRO A 80 34.97 -5.01 -14.18
N ASP A 81 34.92 -4.81 -12.86
CA ASP A 81 35.11 -5.87 -11.85
C ASP A 81 33.83 -6.72 -11.66
N GLY A 82 32.74 -6.41 -12.38
CA GLY A 82 31.46 -7.08 -12.29
C GLY A 82 30.58 -6.63 -11.11
N SER A 83 30.98 -5.59 -10.36
CA SER A 83 30.08 -4.96 -9.39
C SER A 83 29.01 -4.13 -10.09
N LEU A 84 27.92 -3.87 -9.39
CA LEU A 84 26.76 -3.16 -9.91
C LEU A 84 26.49 -1.88 -9.07
N GLU A 85 26.33 -0.76 -9.76
CA GLU A 85 25.85 0.46 -9.15
C GLU A 85 24.46 0.79 -9.71
N VAL A 86 23.53 1.15 -8.81
CA VAL A 86 22.19 1.54 -9.16
C VAL A 86 21.82 2.85 -8.45
N TRP A 87 21.39 3.83 -9.22
CA TRP A 87 20.79 5.08 -8.70
C TRP A 87 19.29 4.95 -8.82
N LEU A 88 18.62 4.94 -7.69
CA LEU A 88 17.21 4.67 -7.59
C LEU A 88 16.62 5.47 -6.41
N PRO A 89 15.75 6.47 -6.66
CA PRO A 89 14.98 7.08 -5.59
C PRO A 89 14.09 6.01 -4.93
N ASN A 90 14.16 5.87 -3.61
CA ASN A 90 13.43 4.82 -2.91
C ASN A 90 13.25 5.13 -1.42
N GLN A 91 12.31 4.41 -0.77
CA GLN A 91 11.98 4.53 0.65
C GLN A 91 12.59 3.41 1.51
N ALA A 92 13.16 2.38 0.89
CA ALA A 92 13.64 1.19 1.59
C ALA A 92 14.90 0.61 0.92
N PRO A 93 16.06 1.30 1.01
CA PRO A 93 17.27 0.96 0.27
C PRO A 93 17.75 -0.48 0.50
N ASP A 94 17.67 -0.99 1.72
CA ASP A 94 18.11 -2.34 2.01
C ASP A 94 17.22 -3.41 1.35
N MET A 95 15.92 -3.16 1.26
CA MET A 95 14.99 -4.07 0.57
C MET A 95 15.26 -4.08 -0.94
N PHE A 96 15.49 -2.93 -1.53
CA PHE A 96 15.85 -2.83 -2.96
C PHE A 96 17.19 -3.51 -3.24
N ARG A 97 18.19 -3.31 -2.40
CA ARG A 97 19.48 -4.00 -2.55
C ARG A 97 19.33 -5.52 -2.48
N ALA A 98 18.54 -6.02 -1.56
CA ALA A 98 18.26 -7.45 -1.44
C ALA A 98 17.51 -8.01 -2.68
N ASP A 99 16.53 -7.28 -3.20
CA ASP A 99 15.82 -7.67 -4.43
C ASP A 99 16.74 -7.65 -5.65
N ILE A 100 17.58 -6.62 -5.79
CA ILE A 100 18.58 -6.53 -6.88
C ILE A 100 19.55 -7.72 -6.80
N ALA A 101 20.01 -8.08 -5.61
CA ALA A 101 20.88 -9.25 -5.41
C ALA A 101 20.19 -10.53 -5.87
N LYS A 102 18.93 -10.73 -5.48
CA LYS A 102 18.12 -11.89 -5.90
C LYS A 102 17.93 -11.94 -7.43
N ARG A 103 17.67 -10.82 -8.08
CA ARG A 103 17.46 -10.74 -9.53
C ARG A 103 18.74 -10.96 -10.34
N THR A 104 19.84 -10.42 -9.86
CA THR A 104 21.13 -10.44 -10.59
C THR A 104 22.00 -11.64 -10.26
N GLY A 105 21.77 -12.32 -9.12
CA GLY A 105 22.64 -13.35 -8.57
C GLY A 105 23.94 -12.80 -7.97
N LEU A 106 24.07 -11.49 -7.83
CA LEU A 106 25.25 -10.88 -7.21
C LEU A 106 25.17 -10.96 -5.68
N ASP A 107 26.34 -11.09 -5.06
CA ASP A 107 26.44 -10.87 -3.62
C ASP A 107 26.04 -9.43 -3.27
N PRO A 108 25.23 -9.19 -2.22
CA PRO A 108 24.82 -7.85 -1.82
C PRO A 108 25.97 -6.86 -1.59
N SER A 109 27.14 -7.33 -1.18
CA SER A 109 28.35 -6.50 -1.01
C SER A 109 28.92 -5.96 -2.32
N ARG A 110 28.53 -6.55 -3.45
CA ARG A 110 28.89 -6.11 -4.80
C ARG A 110 27.87 -5.17 -5.44
N ILE A 111 26.85 -4.76 -4.68
CA ILE A 111 25.80 -3.88 -5.14
C ILE A 111 25.86 -2.58 -4.33
N THR A 112 26.13 -1.49 -5.02
CA THR A 112 26.02 -0.15 -4.44
C THR A 112 24.73 0.49 -4.89
N LEU A 113 23.85 0.79 -3.93
CA LEU A 113 22.59 1.51 -4.19
C LEU A 113 22.75 2.97 -3.74
N HIS A 114 22.61 3.87 -4.68
CA HIS A 114 22.57 5.30 -4.44
C HIS A 114 21.11 5.75 -4.38
N SER A 115 20.71 6.33 -3.25
CA SER A 115 19.35 6.82 -3.02
C SER A 115 19.30 8.34 -3.13
N PRO A 116 19.04 8.91 -4.31
CA PRO A 116 18.83 10.36 -4.46
C PRO A 116 17.54 10.78 -3.75
N LEU A 117 17.38 12.10 -3.56
CA LEU A 117 16.17 12.66 -2.97
C LEU A 117 14.93 12.27 -3.78
N LEU A 118 13.85 12.03 -3.07
CA LEU A 118 12.54 11.69 -3.65
C LEU A 118 11.81 12.96 -4.08
N GLY A 119 11.32 12.98 -5.30
CA GLY A 119 10.60 14.12 -5.90
C GLY A 119 9.08 14.01 -5.83
N GLY A 120 8.52 13.65 -4.66
CA GLY A 120 7.06 13.59 -4.47
C GLY A 120 6.44 12.26 -4.93
N PHE A 121 6.79 11.16 -4.29
CA PHE A 121 6.34 9.80 -4.65
C PHE A 121 5.13 9.30 -3.88
N PHE A 122 4.69 9.99 -2.85
CA PHE A 122 3.46 9.70 -2.08
C PHE A 122 3.35 8.26 -1.57
N GLY A 123 4.48 7.64 -1.17
CA GLY A 123 4.53 6.26 -0.70
C GLY A 123 4.78 5.21 -1.79
N ARG A 124 4.81 5.61 -3.08
CA ARG A 124 4.90 4.69 -4.22
C ARG A 124 6.26 4.03 -4.39
N HIS A 125 7.34 4.63 -3.91
CA HIS A 125 8.71 4.13 -4.05
C HIS A 125 9.09 3.14 -2.95
N PHE A 126 8.21 2.18 -2.73
CA PHE A 126 8.44 0.99 -1.93
C PHE A 126 8.73 -0.21 -2.85
N LEU A 127 9.00 -1.38 -2.29
CA LEU A 127 9.34 -2.57 -3.07
C LEU A 127 8.08 -3.24 -3.63
N TYR A 128 7.57 -2.72 -4.72
CA TYR A 128 6.57 -3.39 -5.56
C TYR A 128 7.21 -3.78 -6.89
N ASP A 129 6.86 -4.93 -7.45
CA ASP A 129 7.44 -5.42 -8.71
C ASP A 129 7.30 -4.44 -9.88
N ALA A 130 6.26 -3.61 -9.84
CA ALA A 130 5.98 -2.59 -10.84
C ALA A 130 6.32 -1.17 -10.36
N ALA A 131 7.07 -1.00 -9.25
CA ALA A 131 7.25 0.31 -8.64
C ALA A 131 8.13 1.26 -9.42
N SER A 132 9.12 0.73 -10.15
CA SER A 132 10.16 1.55 -10.76
C SER A 132 10.90 0.78 -11.85
N PRO A 133 11.53 1.47 -12.80
CA PRO A 133 12.22 0.85 -13.92
C PRO A 133 13.59 0.22 -13.61
N TYR A 134 13.98 0.07 -12.34
CA TYR A 134 15.32 -0.45 -12.02
C TYR A 134 15.60 -1.86 -12.59
N PRO A 135 14.65 -2.80 -12.64
CA PRO A 135 14.94 -4.12 -13.25
C PRO A 135 15.29 -3.98 -14.73
N GLN A 136 14.52 -3.18 -15.46
CA GLN A 136 14.76 -2.94 -16.87
C GLN A 136 16.08 -2.19 -17.11
N ALA A 137 16.41 -1.19 -16.28
CA ALA A 137 17.67 -0.45 -16.36
C ALA A 137 18.88 -1.38 -16.14
N ILE A 138 18.79 -2.32 -15.20
CA ILE A 138 19.83 -3.32 -14.92
C ILE A 138 20.02 -4.25 -16.12
N GLU A 139 18.93 -4.84 -16.62
CA GLU A 139 19.01 -5.75 -17.78
C GLU A 139 19.56 -5.07 -19.04
N LEU A 140 19.07 -3.87 -19.32
CA LEU A 140 19.57 -3.09 -20.44
C LEU A 140 21.05 -2.72 -20.28
N SER A 141 21.47 -2.27 -19.10
CA SER A 141 22.89 -1.97 -18.84
C SER A 141 23.77 -3.18 -19.04
N LYS A 142 23.33 -4.35 -18.59
CA LYS A 142 24.05 -5.63 -18.80
C LYS A 142 24.14 -5.97 -20.29
N ALA A 143 23.04 -5.84 -21.02
CA ALA A 143 22.98 -6.20 -22.42
C ALA A 143 23.85 -5.30 -23.33
N VAL A 144 23.91 -3.98 -23.03
CA VAL A 144 24.67 -3.03 -23.85
C VAL A 144 26.09 -2.77 -23.34
N GLY A 145 26.45 -3.27 -22.17
CA GLY A 145 27.77 -3.06 -21.55
C GLY A 145 28.08 -1.60 -21.21
N ARG A 146 27.08 -0.78 -20.96
CA ARG A 146 27.19 0.67 -20.68
C ARG A 146 26.21 1.09 -19.59
N PRO A 147 26.43 2.23 -18.91
CA PRO A 147 25.43 2.80 -18.04
C PRO A 147 24.13 3.10 -18.80
N VAL A 148 22.99 2.73 -18.23
CA VAL A 148 21.67 3.00 -18.79
C VAL A 148 20.81 3.71 -17.75
N LYS A 149 20.31 4.88 -18.12
CA LYS A 149 19.24 5.57 -17.39
C LYS A 149 17.92 5.32 -18.10
N LEU A 150 16.96 4.78 -17.38
CA LEU A 150 15.60 4.55 -17.85
C LEU A 150 14.65 5.44 -17.06
N ILE A 151 13.77 6.14 -17.76
CA ILE A 151 12.72 6.96 -17.18
C ILE A 151 11.42 6.50 -17.83
N TRP A 152 10.42 6.17 -17.04
CA TRP A 152 9.09 5.88 -17.57
C TRP A 152 8.41 7.17 -18.04
N SER A 153 7.65 7.07 -19.13
CA SER A 153 6.71 8.13 -19.47
C SER A 153 5.59 8.19 -18.42
N ARG A 154 4.81 9.27 -18.44
CA ARG A 154 3.67 9.40 -17.53
C ARG A 154 2.61 8.32 -17.77
N GLU A 155 2.39 7.96 -19.02
CA GLU A 155 1.47 6.89 -19.43
C GLU A 155 1.93 5.53 -18.88
N GLU A 156 3.23 5.22 -19.04
CA GLU A 156 3.80 3.97 -18.54
C GLU A 156 3.72 3.87 -17.02
N GLU A 157 3.99 4.98 -16.32
CA GLU A 157 3.84 5.06 -14.86
C GLU A 157 2.43 4.72 -14.41
N PHE A 158 1.41 5.38 -15.01
CA PHE A 158 0.01 5.15 -14.65
C PHE A 158 -0.45 3.72 -14.94
N LEU A 159 0.02 3.12 -16.04
CA LEU A 159 -0.28 1.73 -16.40
C LEU A 159 0.34 0.72 -15.43
N ARG A 160 1.48 1.07 -14.81
CA ARG A 160 2.22 0.20 -13.89
C ARG A 160 2.02 0.57 -12.43
N ASP A 161 1.16 1.51 -12.13
CA ASP A 161 0.96 1.90 -10.74
C ASP A 161 0.28 0.78 -9.95
N VAL A 162 0.79 0.54 -8.73
CA VAL A 162 0.07 -0.24 -7.73
C VAL A 162 -0.92 0.70 -7.07
N LEU A 163 -2.19 0.51 -7.36
CA LEU A 163 -3.24 1.38 -6.86
C LEU A 163 -3.28 1.40 -5.32
N ARG A 164 -3.60 2.54 -4.76
CA ARG A 164 -3.98 2.61 -3.35
C ARG A 164 -5.23 1.77 -3.13
N PRO A 165 -5.26 0.90 -2.11
CA PRO A 165 -6.42 0.06 -1.84
C PRO A 165 -7.68 0.89 -1.61
N VAL A 166 -8.81 0.37 -2.07
CA VAL A 166 -10.11 0.89 -1.70
C VAL A 166 -10.39 0.61 -0.23
N ALA A 167 -10.99 1.56 0.46
CA ALA A 167 -11.34 1.41 1.87
C ALA A 167 -12.63 2.12 2.22
N ALA A 168 -13.36 1.57 3.18
CA ALA A 168 -14.45 2.25 3.87
C ALA A 168 -14.21 2.15 5.37
N VAL A 169 -14.29 3.28 6.07
CA VAL A 169 -14.14 3.35 7.52
C VAL A 169 -15.40 3.91 8.14
N ASN A 170 -16.03 3.11 8.98
CA ASN A 170 -17.21 3.50 9.74
C ASN A 170 -16.78 4.02 11.11
N PHE A 171 -17.10 5.26 11.42
CA PHE A 171 -16.88 5.90 12.70
C PHE A 171 -18.17 6.04 13.47
N ARG A 172 -18.11 5.76 14.77
CA ARG A 172 -19.13 6.13 15.76
C ARG A 172 -18.44 6.80 16.92
N ALA A 173 -18.96 7.93 17.36
CA ALA A 173 -18.43 8.66 18.51
C ALA A 173 -19.55 9.10 19.45
N ALA A 174 -19.26 9.10 20.73
CA ALA A 174 -20.06 9.69 21.78
C ALA A 174 -19.34 10.93 22.30
N LEU A 175 -20.08 12.04 22.43
CA LEU A 175 -19.54 13.30 22.93
C LEU A 175 -20.17 13.65 24.27
N ASP A 176 -19.41 14.37 25.10
CA ASP A 176 -19.95 15.04 26.28
C ASP A 176 -20.70 16.32 25.93
N ASN A 177 -21.14 17.08 26.97
CA ASN A 177 -21.89 18.31 26.75
C ASN A 177 -21.05 19.45 26.17
N ASP A 178 -19.73 19.38 26.26
CA ASP A 178 -18.77 20.38 25.77
C ASP A 178 -18.21 19.98 24.39
N GLY A 179 -18.65 18.83 23.86
CA GLY A 179 -18.23 18.33 22.55
C GLY A 179 -16.96 17.49 22.55
N TRP A 180 -16.43 17.11 23.73
CA TRP A 180 -15.29 16.22 23.81
C TRP A 180 -15.67 14.75 23.64
N PRO A 181 -14.84 13.94 22.99
CA PRO A 181 -15.14 12.53 22.77
C PRO A 181 -14.99 11.72 24.06
N LEU A 182 -16.08 11.06 24.45
CA LEU A 182 -16.14 10.07 25.52
C LEU A 182 -15.84 8.66 25.03
N ALA A 183 -16.22 8.38 23.79
CA ALA A 183 -15.95 7.12 23.13
C ALA A 183 -15.77 7.31 21.63
N ILE A 184 -14.93 6.46 21.02
CA ILE A 184 -14.79 6.34 19.58
C ILE A 184 -14.72 4.86 19.20
N GLU A 185 -15.46 4.51 18.14
CA GLU A 185 -15.30 3.27 17.41
C GLU A 185 -14.94 3.60 15.98
N ALA A 186 -13.89 2.98 15.44
CA ALA A 186 -13.56 3.04 14.03
C ALA A 186 -13.36 1.62 13.49
N ILE A 187 -14.16 1.24 12.50
CA ILE A 187 -14.07 -0.07 11.86
C ILE A 187 -13.70 0.13 10.40
N SER A 188 -12.51 -0.33 10.03
CA SER A 188 -11.99 -0.27 8.67
C SER A 188 -12.31 -1.55 7.90
N ALA A 189 -13.02 -1.43 6.78
CA ALA A 189 -13.18 -2.48 5.80
C ALA A 189 -12.36 -2.14 4.57
N THR A 190 -11.28 -2.91 4.35
CA THR A 190 -10.35 -2.69 3.24
C THR A 190 -9.66 -3.98 2.85
N GLU A 191 -9.18 -4.02 1.61
CA GLU A 191 -8.18 -5.01 1.20
C GLU A 191 -6.89 -4.76 1.98
N GLY A 192 -6.24 -5.82 2.44
CA GLY A 192 -5.02 -5.68 3.23
C GLY A 192 -3.83 -5.24 2.39
N PRO A 193 -3.28 -4.02 2.59
CA PRO A 193 -2.11 -3.57 1.83
C PRO A 193 -0.90 -4.52 1.93
N THR A 194 -0.73 -5.18 3.07
CA THR A 194 0.34 -6.16 3.27
C THR A 194 0.21 -7.37 2.34
N GLU A 195 -0.99 -7.76 1.91
CA GLU A 195 -1.17 -8.88 0.98
C GLU A 195 -0.56 -8.60 -0.39
N ALA A 196 -0.56 -7.35 -0.83
CA ALA A 196 0.06 -6.95 -2.08
C ALA A 196 1.59 -7.14 -2.06
N LEU A 197 2.21 -7.07 -0.88
CA LEU A 197 3.65 -7.17 -0.68
C LEU A 197 4.10 -8.59 -0.31
N ALA A 198 3.40 -9.21 0.63
CA ALA A 198 3.84 -10.45 1.28
C ALA A 198 2.97 -11.67 0.93
N GLY A 199 1.98 -11.49 0.04
CA GLY A 199 1.01 -12.54 -0.30
C GLY A 199 -0.06 -12.72 0.77
N LYS A 200 -0.97 -13.65 0.55
CA LYS A 200 -2.14 -13.86 1.42
C LYS A 200 -1.76 -14.05 2.88
N GLN A 201 -2.19 -13.13 3.72
CA GLN A 201 -2.01 -13.17 5.17
C GLN A 201 -3.09 -14.00 5.88
N GLY A 202 -4.10 -14.45 5.14
CA GLY A 202 -5.28 -15.08 5.69
C GLY A 202 -6.12 -14.08 6.50
N GLU A 203 -6.90 -14.59 7.46
CA GLU A 203 -7.75 -13.73 8.30
C GLU A 203 -7.00 -13.07 9.45
N LYS A 204 -5.71 -12.80 9.30
CA LYS A 204 -4.94 -12.05 10.31
C LYS A 204 -5.24 -10.56 10.20
N LEU A 205 -5.11 -9.88 11.35
CA LEU A 205 -5.13 -8.43 11.36
C LEU A 205 -3.98 -7.90 10.48
N ASP A 206 -4.28 -6.97 9.60
CA ASP A 206 -3.27 -6.25 8.83
C ASP A 206 -3.09 -4.85 9.43
N PRO A 207 -2.00 -4.58 10.19
CA PRO A 207 -1.80 -3.28 10.80
C PRO A 207 -1.77 -2.14 9.78
N THR A 208 -1.34 -2.40 8.54
CA THR A 208 -1.29 -1.37 7.49
C THR A 208 -2.68 -0.91 7.03
N ALA A 209 -3.71 -1.74 7.24
CA ALA A 209 -5.11 -1.37 7.00
C ALA A 209 -5.69 -0.42 8.07
N LEU A 210 -4.96 -0.24 9.18
CA LEU A 210 -5.35 0.58 10.32
C LEU A 210 -4.40 1.76 10.57
N GLU A 211 -3.38 1.92 9.72
CA GLU A 211 -2.49 3.07 9.79
C GLU A 211 -3.27 4.38 9.71
N GLY A 212 -2.98 5.27 10.65
CA GLY A 212 -3.72 6.52 10.77
C GLY A 212 -4.96 6.45 11.68
N LEU A 213 -5.46 5.25 12.00
CA LEU A 213 -6.55 5.01 12.96
C LEU A 213 -6.01 4.60 14.32
N SER A 214 -5.20 3.55 14.37
CA SER A 214 -4.59 3.00 15.57
C SER A 214 -3.38 3.82 16.05
N GLY A 215 -2.99 3.62 17.32
CA GLY A 215 -1.80 4.20 17.93
C GLY A 215 -1.87 5.71 18.13
N LYS A 216 -3.06 6.30 18.22
CA LYS A 216 -3.23 7.74 18.39
C LYS A 216 -3.23 8.12 19.87
N SER A 217 -2.43 9.15 20.20
CA SER A 217 -2.28 9.66 21.57
C SER A 217 -3.43 10.55 22.03
N TYR A 218 -4.63 10.37 21.49
CA TYR A 218 -5.81 11.09 21.95
C TYR A 218 -6.28 10.51 23.29
N ALA A 219 -6.54 11.38 24.26
CA ALA A 219 -7.05 11.01 25.60
C ALA A 219 -8.56 10.68 25.54
N ILE A 220 -8.95 9.70 24.75
CA ILE A 220 -10.32 9.21 24.65
C ILE A 220 -10.42 7.97 25.53
N PRO A 221 -11.25 7.97 26.59
CA PRO A 221 -11.23 6.90 27.59
C PRO A 221 -11.81 5.56 27.09
N ASN A 222 -12.65 5.60 26.05
CA ASN A 222 -13.23 4.39 25.49
C ASN A 222 -12.94 4.35 23.98
N LYS A 223 -12.10 3.40 23.53
CA LYS A 223 -11.68 3.29 22.13
C LYS A 223 -11.86 1.86 21.64
N ARG A 224 -12.37 1.73 20.43
CA ARG A 224 -12.35 0.49 19.68
C ARG A 224 -11.93 0.77 18.25
N ILE A 225 -10.78 0.24 17.85
CA ILE A 225 -10.28 0.29 16.48
C ILE A 225 -10.19 -1.14 15.96
N ALA A 226 -10.86 -1.41 14.85
CA ALA A 226 -10.99 -2.77 14.35
C ALA A 226 -10.94 -2.83 12.82
N GLN A 227 -10.60 -3.99 12.31
CA GLN A 227 -10.59 -4.30 10.89
C GLN A 227 -11.59 -5.40 10.56
N ILE A 228 -12.36 -5.22 9.49
CA ILE A 228 -13.05 -6.29 8.78
C ILE A 228 -12.14 -6.72 7.63
N TYR A 229 -11.72 -7.99 7.66
CA TYR A 229 -10.94 -8.57 6.58
C TYR A 229 -11.85 -8.83 5.37
N VAL A 230 -11.53 -8.21 4.27
CA VAL A 230 -12.27 -8.34 3.02
C VAL A 230 -11.48 -9.18 2.04
N LYS A 231 -12.13 -10.22 1.51
CA LYS A 231 -11.55 -11.01 0.41
C LYS A 231 -11.90 -10.33 -0.92
N GLY A 232 -10.88 -9.91 -1.65
CA GLY A 232 -10.99 -9.48 -3.04
C GLY A 232 -11.06 -10.66 -4.01
#